data_dcc35d71175f98037a9b6566e8ea3618
#
_entry.id   dcc35d71175f98037a9b6566e8ea3618
#
_cell.length_a   1.000
_cell.length_b   1.000
_cell.length_c   1.000
_cell.angle_alpha   90.00
_cell.angle_beta   90.00
_cell.angle_gamma   90.00
#
_symmetry.space_group_name_H-M   'P 1'
#
loop_
_entity.id
_entity.type
_entity.pdbx_description
1 polymer ?
#
loop_
_entity_poly.entity_id
_entity_poly.type
_entity_poly.pdbx_seq_one_letter_code
_entity_poly.pdbx_strand_id
1 'polypeptide(L)'
;MAFLWFVACLALVSAAYGCGIPDVRPVVTGYARIVNGEEAVPHSWPWQVSLQDIFGWHFCGGSLINENWVVTAAHCGVRSSHRVILGEHDKAKSGEKIQTLKVSQVFTHPEWNSKTINNDIALIKLASPASIESNVSPVCLAETNDVFASGLKCVTTGWGVTRYNALFTPDKLQQVALPLLSNEDCKNHWGSNITDIMICAGAAGASSCMGDSGGPLVCQKGNVWTLVGIVSWGSSTCTTTIPGVYARVTELRAWVDGILAAN
;
A
#
# COMPACT_ATOMS: atom_id res chain seq x y z
N MET A 1 52.75 37.10 -12.73
CA MET A 1 52.40 35.68 -12.62
C MET A 1 51.18 35.60 -11.70
N ALA A 2 49.99 35.46 -12.27
CA ALA A 2 48.73 35.37 -11.51
C ALA A 2 48.34 33.88 -11.38
N PHE A 3 48.31 33.36 -10.17
CA PHE A 3 47.85 32.00 -9.85
C PHE A 3 46.32 32.02 -9.79
N LEU A 4 45.66 31.46 -10.79
CA LEU A 4 44.24 31.20 -10.80
C LEU A 4 43.96 29.93 -9.96
N TRP A 5 43.36 30.10 -8.79
CA TRP A 5 42.82 29.03 -7.98
C TRP A 5 41.45 28.61 -8.58
N PHE A 6 41.41 27.46 -9.24
CA PHE A 6 40.13 26.78 -9.57
C PHE A 6 39.63 26.10 -8.31
N VAL A 7 38.60 26.71 -7.68
CA VAL A 7 37.80 26.02 -6.66
C VAL A 7 36.78 25.14 -7.41
N ALA A 8 37.07 23.84 -7.45
CA ALA A 8 36.09 22.86 -7.92
C ALA A 8 35.03 22.69 -6.83
N CYS A 9 33.86 23.33 -7.02
CA CYS A 9 32.67 22.99 -6.24
C CYS A 9 32.19 21.59 -6.63
N LEU A 10 32.59 20.58 -5.88
CA LEU A 10 31.92 19.29 -5.85
C LEU A 10 30.52 19.50 -5.25
N ALA A 11 29.54 19.70 -6.12
CA ALA A 11 28.14 19.59 -5.73
C ALA A 11 27.89 18.12 -5.38
N LEU A 12 27.84 17.82 -4.10
CA LEU A 12 27.27 16.58 -3.58
C LEU A 12 25.79 16.60 -3.95
N VAL A 13 25.44 16.02 -5.08
CA VAL A 13 24.06 15.68 -5.42
C VAL A 13 23.71 14.53 -4.47
N SER A 14 23.20 14.86 -3.28
CA SER A 14 22.45 13.91 -2.50
C SER A 14 21.27 13.51 -3.38
N ALA A 15 21.24 12.28 -3.86
CA ALA A 15 20.07 11.69 -4.49
C ALA A 15 18.96 11.75 -3.44
N ALA A 16 18.08 12.76 -3.56
CA ALA A 16 16.84 12.75 -2.80
C ALA A 16 16.05 11.57 -3.35
N TYR A 17 16.01 10.49 -2.60
CA TYR A 17 15.11 9.38 -2.91
C TYR A 17 13.69 9.91 -2.86
N GLY A 18 13.15 10.25 -4.03
CA GLY A 18 11.76 10.67 -4.16
C GLY A 18 10.85 9.48 -3.88
N CYS A 19 9.65 9.75 -3.36
CA CYS A 19 8.65 8.69 -3.18
C CYS A 19 8.22 8.08 -4.53
N GLY A 20 7.72 6.84 -4.50
CA GLY A 20 7.03 6.19 -5.62
C GLY A 20 7.91 5.77 -6.81
N ILE A 21 9.23 5.75 -6.65
CA ILE A 21 10.18 5.34 -7.68
C ILE A 21 10.96 4.12 -7.16
N PRO A 22 10.55 2.89 -7.52
CA PRO A 22 11.26 1.69 -7.09
C PRO A 22 12.56 1.50 -7.90
N ASP A 23 13.64 1.09 -7.24
CA ASP A 23 14.90 0.75 -7.90
C ASP A 23 14.76 -0.48 -8.81
N VAL A 24 13.96 -1.47 -8.35
CA VAL A 24 13.57 -2.63 -9.13
C VAL A 24 12.22 -2.36 -9.77
N ARG A 25 12.19 -2.25 -11.09
CA ARG A 25 10.93 -1.95 -11.81
C ARG A 25 9.95 -3.10 -11.71
N PRO A 26 8.67 -2.84 -11.33
CA PRO A 26 7.63 -3.84 -11.42
C PRO A 26 7.40 -4.26 -12.87
N VAL A 27 7.19 -5.56 -13.06
CA VAL A 27 6.73 -6.13 -14.34
C VAL A 27 5.35 -6.68 -14.11
N VAL A 28 4.33 -6.01 -14.66
CA VAL A 28 2.92 -6.39 -14.51
C VAL A 28 2.43 -6.89 -15.86
N THR A 29 2.22 -8.20 -16.00
CA THR A 29 2.00 -8.85 -17.31
C THR A 29 0.55 -8.84 -17.78
N GLY A 30 -0.40 -8.30 -17.04
CA GLY A 30 -1.80 -8.19 -17.47
C GLY A 30 -2.84 -8.30 -16.37
N TYR A 31 -4.11 -8.57 -16.75
CA TYR A 31 -5.23 -8.85 -15.85
C TYR A 31 -5.17 -10.29 -15.31
N ALA A 32 -4.07 -10.68 -14.72
CA ALA A 32 -3.91 -12.00 -14.15
C ALA A 32 -3.60 -11.89 -12.66
N ARG A 33 -4.53 -12.12 -11.87
CA ARG A 33 -4.85 -12.96 -10.73
C ARG A 33 -4.12 -12.66 -9.41
N ILE A 34 -4.70 -11.88 -8.35
CA ILE A 34 -4.45 -12.23 -6.95
C ILE A 34 -5.48 -13.29 -6.51
N VAL A 35 -6.72 -13.15 -6.52
CA VAL A 35 -7.45 -14.30 -7.05
C VAL A 35 -7.15 -14.26 -8.52
N ASN A 36 -6.15 -14.98 -8.92
CA ASN A 36 -5.52 -14.97 -10.22
C ASN A 36 -4.36 -13.95 -10.40
N GLY A 37 -3.62 -13.49 -9.33
CA GLY A 37 -2.41 -12.67 -9.37
C GLY A 37 -1.18 -13.42 -9.89
N GLU A 38 -0.13 -12.70 -10.04
CA GLU A 38 1.19 -13.20 -10.36
C GLU A 38 2.15 -12.85 -9.22
N GLU A 39 3.20 -13.65 -9.05
CA GLU A 39 4.29 -13.32 -8.14
C GLU A 39 4.89 -11.97 -8.58
N ALA A 40 5.03 -11.04 -7.64
CA ALA A 40 5.73 -9.79 -7.89
C ALA A 40 7.22 -10.06 -8.15
N VAL A 41 7.85 -9.23 -9.00
CA VAL A 41 9.31 -9.24 -9.07
C VAL A 41 9.85 -8.90 -7.67
N PRO A 42 10.77 -9.70 -7.09
CA PRO A 42 11.28 -9.45 -5.76
C PRO A 42 11.73 -8.00 -5.57
N HIS A 43 11.24 -7.37 -4.51
CA HIS A 43 11.55 -5.99 -4.10
C HIS A 43 11.10 -4.89 -5.07
N SER A 44 10.24 -5.18 -6.05
CA SER A 44 9.69 -4.18 -6.98
C SER A 44 8.62 -3.26 -6.37
N TRP A 45 8.13 -3.59 -5.18
CA TRP A 45 7.17 -2.78 -4.42
C TRP A 45 7.77 -2.42 -3.04
N PRO A 46 8.81 -1.57 -2.99
CA PRO A 46 9.63 -1.35 -1.79
C PRO A 46 8.91 -0.65 -0.64
N TRP A 47 7.70 -0.14 -0.87
CA TRP A 47 6.81 0.40 0.17
C TRP A 47 5.88 -0.64 0.77
N GLN A 48 5.82 -1.86 0.22
CA GLN A 48 4.97 -2.92 0.78
C GLN A 48 5.41 -3.26 2.19
N VAL A 49 4.44 -3.27 3.10
CA VAL A 49 4.61 -3.62 4.52
C VAL A 49 3.87 -4.91 4.82
N SER A 50 4.48 -5.78 5.62
CA SER A 50 3.82 -6.90 6.29
C SER A 50 3.62 -6.53 7.76
N LEU A 51 2.37 -6.49 8.22
CA LEU A 51 2.02 -6.33 9.63
C LEU A 51 1.89 -7.72 10.25
N GLN A 52 2.70 -7.97 11.27
CA GLN A 52 2.79 -9.28 11.91
C GLN A 52 2.52 -9.17 13.42
N ASP A 53 1.90 -10.20 13.96
CA ASP A 53 1.69 -10.32 15.38
C ASP A 53 2.99 -10.73 16.14
N ILE A 54 2.88 -10.96 17.44
CA ILE A 54 4.03 -11.33 18.30
C ILE A 54 4.63 -12.69 17.94
N PHE A 55 3.89 -13.55 17.24
CA PHE A 55 4.33 -14.88 16.80
C PHE A 55 4.92 -14.85 15.37
N GLY A 56 4.86 -13.71 14.68
CA GLY A 56 5.33 -13.55 13.32
C GLY A 56 4.27 -13.90 12.26
N TRP A 57 3.00 -14.05 12.62
CA TRP A 57 1.93 -14.29 11.68
C TRP A 57 1.51 -12.99 10.99
N HIS A 58 1.57 -12.98 9.68
CA HIS A 58 1.05 -11.89 8.85
C HIS A 58 -0.47 -11.81 8.99
N PHE A 59 -1.00 -10.61 9.29
CA PHE A 59 -2.45 -10.39 9.43
C PHE A 59 -2.99 -9.25 8.58
N CYS A 60 -2.16 -8.31 8.16
CA CYS A 60 -2.50 -7.18 7.30
C CYS A 60 -1.28 -6.67 6.53
N GLY A 61 -1.54 -5.98 5.43
CA GLY A 61 -0.57 -5.18 4.73
C GLY A 61 -0.52 -3.74 5.20
N GLY A 62 0.36 -2.95 4.60
CA GLY A 62 0.47 -1.51 4.78
C GLY A 62 1.39 -0.92 3.73
N SER A 63 1.55 0.40 3.76
CA SER A 63 2.43 1.13 2.84
C SER A 63 3.34 2.08 3.61
N LEU A 64 4.65 1.99 3.39
CA LEU A 64 5.61 2.97 3.89
C LEU A 64 5.41 4.29 3.14
N ILE A 65 5.15 5.39 3.85
CA ILE A 65 4.92 6.72 3.26
C ILE A 65 6.07 7.70 3.51
N ASN A 66 6.87 7.45 4.52
CA ASN A 66 8.19 8.04 4.76
C ASN A 66 8.95 7.18 5.77
N GLU A 67 10.18 7.56 6.14
CA GLU A 67 11.03 6.77 7.04
C GLU A 67 10.41 6.48 8.43
N ASN A 68 9.45 7.29 8.88
CA ASN A 68 8.86 7.18 10.22
C ASN A 68 7.42 6.66 10.24
N TRP A 69 6.76 6.53 9.07
CA TRP A 69 5.32 6.34 9.01
C TRP A 69 4.89 5.29 8.00
N VAL A 70 3.95 4.47 8.44
CA VAL A 70 3.24 3.49 7.63
C VAL A 70 1.75 3.81 7.67
N VAL A 71 1.07 3.73 6.52
CA VAL A 71 -0.38 3.80 6.42
C VAL A 71 -0.95 2.39 6.19
N THR A 72 -2.07 2.09 6.86
CA THR A 72 -2.81 0.83 6.77
C THR A 72 -4.30 1.07 6.99
N ALA A 73 -5.12 0.02 7.00
CA ALA A 73 -6.55 0.12 7.32
C ALA A 73 -6.80 0.15 8.83
N ALA A 74 -7.81 0.90 9.26
CA ALA A 74 -8.23 0.97 10.66
C ALA A 74 -8.74 -0.38 11.17
N HIS A 75 -9.46 -1.14 10.32
CA HIS A 75 -9.99 -2.44 10.69
C HIS A 75 -8.92 -3.49 11.00
N CYS A 76 -7.65 -3.27 10.58
CA CYS A 76 -6.52 -4.13 10.95
C CYS A 76 -6.24 -4.15 12.45
N GLY A 77 -6.69 -3.15 13.20
CA GLY A 77 -6.60 -3.12 14.65
C GLY A 77 -5.17 -3.21 15.18
N VAL A 78 -4.24 -2.51 14.52
CA VAL A 78 -2.81 -2.55 14.87
C VAL A 78 -2.60 -2.09 16.31
N ARG A 79 -1.67 -2.74 17.01
CA ARG A 79 -1.30 -2.48 18.41
C ARG A 79 0.21 -2.32 18.55
N SER A 80 0.66 -1.72 19.64
CA SER A 80 2.10 -1.55 19.94
C SER A 80 2.87 -2.86 20.11
N SER A 81 2.17 -3.98 20.35
CA SER A 81 2.77 -5.32 20.43
C SER A 81 3.07 -5.93 19.04
N HIS A 82 2.48 -5.40 17.97
CA HIS A 82 2.69 -5.88 16.61
C HIS A 82 4.02 -5.41 16.02
N ARG A 83 4.43 -6.00 14.91
CA ARG A 83 5.66 -5.70 14.20
C ARG A 83 5.36 -5.22 12.78
N VAL A 84 6.20 -4.33 12.30
CA VAL A 84 6.21 -3.79 10.93
C VAL A 84 7.42 -4.39 10.22
N ILE A 85 7.17 -5.18 9.18
CA ILE A 85 8.24 -5.81 8.40
C ILE A 85 8.32 -5.10 7.05
N LEU A 86 9.51 -4.61 6.72
CA LEU A 86 9.86 -3.92 5.48
C LEU A 86 10.88 -4.73 4.68
N GLY A 87 10.82 -4.63 3.34
CA GLY A 87 11.78 -5.28 2.46
C GLY A 87 11.54 -6.77 2.26
N GLU A 88 10.46 -7.35 2.80
CA GLU A 88 10.10 -8.76 2.67
C GLU A 88 9.50 -9.05 1.30
N HIS A 89 9.91 -10.15 0.67
CA HIS A 89 9.27 -10.71 -0.52
C HIS A 89 8.73 -12.10 -0.24
N ASP A 90 9.52 -12.96 0.37
CA ASP A 90 9.20 -14.37 0.63
C ASP A 90 9.24 -14.64 2.14
N LYS A 91 8.06 -14.72 2.78
CA LYS A 91 7.90 -14.94 4.22
C LYS A 91 8.50 -16.26 4.72
N ALA A 92 8.67 -17.25 3.85
CA ALA A 92 9.27 -18.54 4.17
C ALA A 92 10.81 -18.53 4.05
N LYS A 93 11.39 -17.52 3.41
CA LYS A 93 12.82 -17.47 3.13
C LYS A 93 13.59 -16.78 4.26
N SER A 94 14.40 -17.54 4.97
CA SER A 94 15.38 -16.98 5.90
C SER A 94 16.52 -16.27 5.15
N GLY A 95 16.96 -15.12 5.66
CA GLY A 95 18.12 -14.40 5.13
C GLY A 95 17.80 -13.33 4.08
N GLU A 96 16.52 -13.00 3.85
CA GLU A 96 16.19 -11.75 3.14
C GLU A 96 16.62 -10.54 3.99
N LYS A 97 17.04 -9.47 3.31
CA LYS A 97 17.41 -8.21 3.96
C LYS A 97 16.15 -7.45 4.37
N ILE A 98 15.51 -7.91 5.44
CA ILE A 98 14.30 -7.29 5.99
C ILE A 98 14.64 -6.34 7.14
N GLN A 99 13.73 -5.38 7.39
CA GLN A 99 13.76 -4.53 8.57
C GLN A 99 12.53 -4.86 9.43
N THR A 100 12.76 -5.28 10.67
CA THR A 100 11.70 -5.55 11.65
C THR A 100 11.64 -4.40 12.62
N LEU A 101 10.61 -3.56 12.50
CA LEU A 101 10.45 -2.36 13.29
C LEU A 101 9.28 -2.50 14.26
N LYS A 102 9.40 -1.84 15.43
CA LYS A 102 8.35 -1.76 16.44
C LYS A 102 7.39 -0.62 16.15
N VAL A 103 6.16 -0.79 16.60
CA VAL A 103 5.13 0.26 16.58
C VAL A 103 5.33 1.16 17.81
N SER A 104 5.54 2.46 17.58
CA SER A 104 5.57 3.46 18.67
C SER A 104 4.17 3.90 19.04
N GLN A 105 3.37 4.27 18.03
CA GLN A 105 2.01 4.76 18.23
C GLN A 105 1.16 4.45 17.00
N VAL A 106 -0.15 4.28 17.23
CA VAL A 106 -1.15 4.09 16.18
C VAL A 106 -2.18 5.19 16.26
N PHE A 107 -2.47 5.81 15.13
CA PHE A 107 -3.49 6.84 14.96
C PHE A 107 -4.58 6.29 14.06
N THR A 108 -5.73 5.98 14.63
CA THR A 108 -6.92 5.58 13.88
C THR A 108 -7.73 6.82 13.54
N HIS A 109 -8.32 6.86 12.34
CA HIS A 109 -9.17 7.99 11.97
C HIS A 109 -10.28 8.20 13.00
N PRO A 110 -10.54 9.41 13.50
CA PRO A 110 -11.51 9.65 14.58
C PRO A 110 -12.94 9.29 14.17
N GLU A 111 -13.25 9.37 12.89
CA GLU A 111 -14.57 8.98 12.33
C GLU A 111 -14.59 7.57 11.74
N TRP A 112 -13.61 6.72 12.08
CA TRP A 112 -13.66 5.30 11.71
C TRP A 112 -14.93 4.65 12.26
N ASN A 113 -15.68 4.01 11.37
CA ASN A 113 -16.93 3.35 11.73
C ASN A 113 -16.91 1.89 11.24
N SER A 114 -16.79 0.96 12.17
CA SER A 114 -16.69 -0.48 11.86
C SER A 114 -17.99 -1.10 11.32
N LYS A 115 -19.13 -0.41 11.42
CA LYS A 115 -20.43 -0.90 10.87
C LYS A 115 -20.59 -0.53 9.40
N THR A 116 -20.16 0.68 9.02
CA THR A 116 -20.25 1.19 7.66
C THR A 116 -18.94 1.07 6.89
N ILE A 117 -17.85 0.73 7.59
CA ILE A 117 -16.48 0.66 7.10
C ILE A 117 -16.02 1.99 6.48
N ASN A 118 -16.58 3.11 6.94
CA ASN A 118 -16.16 4.45 6.55
C ASN A 118 -14.90 4.88 7.29
N ASN A 119 -14.05 5.68 6.61
CA ASN A 119 -12.80 6.20 7.13
C ASN A 119 -11.84 5.08 7.61
N ASP A 120 -11.74 4.02 6.81
CA ASP A 120 -10.94 2.83 7.12
C ASP A 120 -9.45 3.07 6.89
N ILE A 121 -8.87 3.94 7.70
CA ILE A 121 -7.45 4.32 7.64
C ILE A 121 -6.86 4.43 9.04
N ALA A 122 -5.62 4.00 9.17
CA ALA A 122 -4.78 4.21 10.36
C ALA A 122 -3.35 4.52 9.95
N LEU A 123 -2.68 5.34 10.74
CA LEU A 123 -1.27 5.66 10.63
C LEU A 123 -0.50 5.00 11.77
N ILE A 124 0.61 4.38 11.44
CA ILE A 124 1.53 3.76 12.39
C ILE A 124 2.80 4.60 12.42
N LYS A 125 3.11 5.18 13.59
CA LYS A 125 4.41 5.78 13.87
C LYS A 125 5.39 4.68 14.27
N LEU A 126 6.50 4.60 13.55
CA LEU A 126 7.56 3.62 13.83
C LEU A 126 8.36 4.05 15.08
N ALA A 127 8.84 3.10 15.85
CA ALA A 127 9.66 3.36 17.05
C ALA A 127 11.09 3.81 16.69
N SER A 128 11.55 3.47 15.50
CA SER A 128 12.81 3.92 14.90
C SER A 128 12.59 4.12 13.40
N PRO A 129 13.31 5.06 12.77
CA PRO A 129 13.19 5.28 11.33
C PRO A 129 13.52 4.01 10.53
N ALA A 130 12.79 3.77 9.44
CA ALA A 130 13.18 2.81 8.43
C ALA A 130 14.44 3.30 7.69
N SER A 131 15.36 2.40 7.41
CA SER A 131 16.50 2.67 6.53
C SER A 131 16.02 2.62 5.08
N ILE A 132 16.11 3.73 4.37
CA ILE A 132 15.72 3.78 2.96
C ILE A 132 16.83 3.13 2.14
N GLU A 133 16.44 2.09 1.40
CA GLU A 133 17.33 1.23 0.61
C GLU A 133 16.60 0.78 -0.67
N SER A 134 17.29 0.07 -1.55
CA SER A 134 16.72 -0.39 -2.83
C SER A 134 15.45 -1.25 -2.68
N ASN A 135 15.33 -2.01 -1.57
CA ASN A 135 14.18 -2.84 -1.24
C ASN A 135 13.21 -2.20 -0.22
N VAL A 136 13.51 -1.00 0.28
CA VAL A 136 12.69 -0.25 1.25
C VAL A 136 12.69 1.22 0.86
N SER A 137 11.61 1.70 0.27
CA SER A 137 11.43 3.12 -0.07
C SER A 137 9.95 3.50 -0.02
N PRO A 138 9.62 4.79 0.21
CA PRO A 138 8.24 5.20 0.40
C PRO A 138 7.47 5.31 -0.92
N VAL A 139 6.15 5.10 -0.85
CA VAL A 139 5.21 5.44 -1.92
C VAL A 139 4.78 6.90 -1.79
N CYS A 140 4.47 7.57 -2.91
CA CYS A 140 3.83 8.89 -2.87
C CYS A 140 2.36 8.77 -2.49
N LEU A 141 1.83 9.72 -1.76
CA LEU A 141 0.40 9.82 -1.48
C LEU A 141 -0.31 10.63 -2.56
N ALA A 142 -1.51 10.21 -2.92
CA ALA A 142 -2.39 11.02 -3.76
C ALA A 142 -2.72 12.35 -3.07
N GLU A 143 -2.73 13.44 -3.85
CA GLU A 143 -3.11 14.75 -3.38
C GLU A 143 -4.65 14.89 -3.39
N THR A 144 -5.19 15.77 -2.54
CA THR A 144 -6.63 16.00 -2.42
C THR A 144 -7.29 16.34 -3.76
N ASN A 145 -6.58 17.05 -4.63
CA ASN A 145 -7.10 17.47 -5.94
C ASN A 145 -6.75 16.52 -7.09
N ASP A 146 -6.13 15.37 -6.80
CA ASP A 146 -5.80 14.40 -7.84
C ASP A 146 -7.07 13.72 -8.35
N VAL A 147 -7.13 13.56 -9.67
CA VAL A 147 -8.23 12.87 -10.35
C VAL A 147 -7.69 11.61 -11.01
N PHE A 148 -8.22 10.47 -10.59
CA PHE A 148 -7.91 9.16 -11.17
C PHE A 148 -9.15 8.68 -11.95
N ALA A 149 -9.03 8.61 -13.26
CA ALA A 149 -10.16 8.28 -14.13
C ALA A 149 -10.61 6.82 -13.97
N SER A 150 -11.90 6.57 -14.13
CA SER A 150 -12.44 5.21 -14.30
C SER A 150 -11.76 4.52 -15.48
N GLY A 151 -11.46 3.23 -15.33
CA GLY A 151 -10.70 2.45 -16.31
C GLY A 151 -9.17 2.55 -16.19
N LEU A 152 -8.64 3.51 -15.42
CA LEU A 152 -7.20 3.59 -15.16
C LEU A 152 -6.73 2.28 -14.51
N LYS A 153 -5.66 1.69 -15.06
CA LYS A 153 -5.03 0.49 -14.49
C LYS A 153 -4.16 0.87 -13.29
N CYS A 154 -4.53 0.36 -12.14
CA CYS A 154 -3.77 0.48 -10.90
C CYS A 154 -3.34 -0.91 -10.44
N VAL A 155 -2.43 -1.00 -9.51
CA VAL A 155 -1.91 -2.28 -9.01
C VAL A 155 -2.15 -2.37 -7.52
N THR A 156 -2.65 -3.51 -7.07
CA THR A 156 -2.66 -3.87 -5.65
C THR A 156 -1.68 -5.02 -5.40
N THR A 157 -1.05 -5.01 -4.23
CA THR A 157 -0.04 -5.99 -3.83
C THR A 157 -0.30 -6.51 -2.43
N GLY A 158 0.07 -7.75 -2.16
CA GLY A 158 -0.08 -8.33 -0.84
C GLY A 158 0.20 -9.83 -0.79
N TRP A 159 0.07 -10.38 0.41
CA TRP A 159 0.18 -11.81 0.72
C TRP A 159 -1.18 -12.44 1.04
N GLY A 160 -2.26 -11.83 0.55
CA GLY A 160 -3.60 -12.39 0.69
C GLY A 160 -3.79 -13.70 -0.07
N VAL A 161 -4.83 -14.46 0.30
CA VAL A 161 -5.10 -15.74 -0.35
C VAL A 161 -5.37 -15.56 -1.84
N THR A 162 -4.79 -16.46 -2.64
CA THR A 162 -4.86 -16.39 -4.10
C THR A 162 -6.11 -17.05 -4.69
N ARG A 163 -6.94 -17.65 -3.85
CA ARG A 163 -8.24 -18.24 -4.18
C ARG A 163 -9.09 -18.39 -2.93
N TYR A 164 -10.41 -18.31 -3.06
CA TYR A 164 -11.36 -18.31 -1.96
C TYR A 164 -11.13 -19.44 -0.96
N ASN A 165 -10.96 -20.65 -1.30
CA ASN A 165 -10.80 -21.78 -0.37
C ASN A 165 -9.33 -22.16 -0.11
N ALA A 166 -8.38 -21.22 -0.28
CA ALA A 166 -7.00 -21.49 0.08
C ALA A 166 -6.87 -21.64 1.61
N LEU A 167 -6.22 -22.72 2.04
CA LEU A 167 -5.95 -22.97 3.46
C LEU A 167 -4.79 -22.09 3.99
N PHE A 168 -3.94 -21.62 3.10
CA PHE A 168 -2.75 -20.82 3.43
C PHE A 168 -2.62 -19.63 2.49
N THR A 169 -2.08 -18.55 3.02
CA THR A 169 -1.61 -17.41 2.24
C THR A 169 -0.31 -17.77 1.51
N PRO A 170 -0.01 -17.15 0.35
CA PRO A 170 1.26 -17.36 -0.33
C PRO A 170 2.42 -16.83 0.52
N ASP A 171 3.57 -17.48 0.43
CA ASP A 171 4.78 -16.99 1.06
C ASP A 171 5.34 -15.77 0.32
N LYS A 172 5.27 -15.79 -1.01
CA LYS A 172 5.82 -14.75 -1.88
C LYS A 172 4.78 -13.68 -2.18
N LEU A 173 5.25 -12.41 -2.18
CA LEU A 173 4.42 -11.25 -2.51
C LEU A 173 3.77 -11.40 -3.88
N GLN A 174 2.47 -11.16 -3.93
CA GLN A 174 1.67 -11.19 -5.15
C GLN A 174 1.32 -9.76 -5.60
N GLN A 175 1.03 -9.62 -6.90
CA GLN A 175 0.57 -8.37 -7.50
C GLN A 175 -0.55 -8.62 -8.50
N VAL A 176 -1.41 -7.62 -8.70
CA VAL A 176 -2.43 -7.64 -9.74
C VAL A 176 -2.80 -6.25 -10.22
N ALA A 177 -2.95 -6.11 -11.55
CA ALA A 177 -3.49 -4.90 -12.15
C ALA A 177 -5.02 -4.95 -12.14
N LEU A 178 -5.63 -3.87 -11.68
CA LEU A 178 -7.07 -3.71 -11.55
C LEU A 178 -7.50 -2.38 -12.17
N PRO A 179 -8.56 -2.34 -13.00
CA PRO A 179 -9.14 -1.08 -13.46
C PRO A 179 -9.86 -0.39 -12.30
N LEU A 180 -9.73 0.93 -12.18
CA LEU A 180 -10.58 1.72 -11.31
C LEU A 180 -12.02 1.75 -11.83
N LEU A 181 -12.98 1.79 -10.93
CA LEU A 181 -14.38 2.03 -11.23
C LEU A 181 -14.80 3.43 -10.76
N SER A 182 -15.79 4.03 -11.43
CA SER A 182 -16.51 5.16 -10.87
C SER A 182 -17.30 4.70 -9.63
N ASN A 183 -17.60 5.64 -8.71
CA ASN A 183 -18.48 5.30 -7.58
C ASN A 183 -19.90 4.90 -8.06
N GLU A 184 -20.37 5.48 -9.16
CA GLU A 184 -21.62 5.09 -9.78
C GLU A 184 -21.63 3.63 -10.23
N ASP A 185 -20.61 3.22 -10.99
CA ASP A 185 -20.48 1.81 -11.42
C ASP A 185 -20.28 0.88 -10.21
N CYS A 186 -19.53 1.31 -9.21
CA CYS A 186 -19.35 0.52 -7.99
C CYS A 186 -20.64 0.32 -7.21
N LYS A 187 -21.52 1.33 -7.16
CA LYS A 187 -22.86 1.23 -6.57
C LYS A 187 -23.77 0.22 -7.27
N ASN A 188 -23.54 -0.09 -8.54
CA ASN A 188 -24.27 -1.17 -9.22
C ASN A 188 -23.99 -2.55 -8.60
N HIS A 189 -22.83 -2.73 -7.95
CA HIS A 189 -22.46 -3.96 -7.26
C HIS A 189 -22.78 -3.93 -5.76
N TRP A 190 -22.56 -2.78 -5.09
CA TRP A 190 -22.57 -2.66 -3.63
C TRP A 190 -23.67 -1.76 -3.07
N GLY A 191 -24.47 -1.13 -3.95
CA GLY A 191 -25.56 -0.24 -3.56
C GLY A 191 -25.09 1.00 -2.80
N SER A 192 -25.88 1.42 -1.84
CA SER A 192 -25.65 2.60 -1.01
C SER A 192 -24.52 2.45 0.02
N ASN A 193 -23.88 1.28 0.09
CA ASN A 193 -22.72 1.07 0.98
C ASN A 193 -21.47 1.81 0.49
N ILE A 194 -21.42 2.21 -0.80
CA ILE A 194 -20.31 2.98 -1.36
C ILE A 194 -20.52 4.46 -1.07
N THR A 195 -19.51 5.06 -0.46
CA THR A 195 -19.46 6.49 -0.12
C THR A 195 -18.30 7.18 -0.86
N ASP A 196 -18.25 8.51 -0.80
CA ASP A 196 -17.19 9.27 -1.51
C ASP A 196 -15.78 9.02 -0.92
N ILE A 197 -15.72 8.58 0.36
CA ILE A 197 -14.46 8.20 1.04
C ILE A 197 -13.92 6.84 0.56
N MET A 198 -14.63 6.18 -0.35
CA MET A 198 -14.26 4.89 -0.91
C MET A 198 -13.93 5.00 -2.39
N ILE A 199 -13.04 4.15 -2.87
CA ILE A 199 -12.71 3.97 -4.28
C ILE A 199 -12.74 2.48 -4.61
N CYS A 200 -13.23 2.12 -5.78
CA CYS A 200 -13.38 0.74 -6.18
C CYS A 200 -12.41 0.38 -7.31
N ALA A 201 -11.93 -0.86 -7.30
CA ALA A 201 -11.10 -1.39 -8.37
C ALA A 201 -11.37 -2.88 -8.58
N GLY A 202 -11.22 -3.38 -9.81
CA GLY A 202 -11.41 -4.79 -10.14
C GLY A 202 -12.63 -5.06 -11.00
N ALA A 203 -13.41 -6.08 -10.66
CA ALA A 203 -14.52 -6.62 -11.47
C ALA A 203 -14.10 -7.08 -12.89
N ALA A 204 -12.82 -7.33 -13.10
CA ALA A 204 -12.21 -7.65 -14.40
C ALA A 204 -11.48 -9.00 -14.39
N GLY A 205 -11.99 -9.96 -13.62
CA GLY A 205 -11.41 -11.29 -13.52
C GLY A 205 -10.32 -11.43 -12.44
N ALA A 206 -10.12 -10.39 -11.62
CA ALA A 206 -9.16 -10.38 -10.53
C ALA A 206 -9.66 -9.51 -9.35
N SER A 207 -9.17 -9.76 -8.14
CA SER A 207 -9.50 -8.98 -6.94
C SER A 207 -8.41 -9.10 -5.87
N SER A 208 -8.36 -8.15 -4.91
CA SER A 208 -7.75 -8.38 -3.60
C SER A 208 -8.58 -9.38 -2.80
N CYS A 209 -7.95 -10.03 -1.82
CA CYS A 209 -8.61 -11.05 -1.01
C CYS A 209 -8.16 -10.97 0.46
N MET A 210 -8.63 -11.93 1.28
CA MET A 210 -8.29 -12.00 2.70
C MET A 210 -6.79 -12.08 2.91
N GLY A 211 -6.24 -11.21 3.76
CA GLY A 211 -4.81 -11.05 4.01
C GLY A 211 -4.16 -9.87 3.27
N ASP A 212 -4.86 -9.27 2.27
CA ASP A 212 -4.40 -8.05 1.60
C ASP A 212 -4.83 -6.77 2.33
N SER A 213 -5.73 -6.88 3.30
CA SER A 213 -6.26 -5.76 4.10
C SER A 213 -5.18 -4.78 4.54
N GLY A 214 -5.43 -3.48 4.38
CA GLY A 214 -4.48 -2.42 4.71
C GLY A 214 -3.36 -2.21 3.69
N GLY A 215 -3.19 -3.13 2.73
CA GLY A 215 -2.21 -3.04 1.66
C GLY A 215 -2.53 -1.95 0.63
N PRO A 216 -1.59 -1.67 -0.29
CA PRO A 216 -1.69 -0.58 -1.24
C PRO A 216 -2.54 -0.90 -2.47
N LEU A 217 -3.27 0.12 -2.95
CA LEU A 217 -3.70 0.26 -4.33
C LEU A 217 -2.95 1.46 -4.91
N VAL A 218 -2.03 1.23 -5.84
CA VAL A 218 -1.18 2.27 -6.43
C VAL A 218 -1.48 2.47 -7.91
N CYS A 219 -1.45 3.71 -8.35
CA CYS A 219 -1.59 4.07 -9.76
C CYS A 219 -0.37 4.89 -10.20
N GLN A 220 -0.01 4.81 -11.47
CA GLN A 220 1.04 5.67 -12.02
C GLN A 220 0.49 7.07 -12.30
N LYS A 221 1.17 8.08 -11.76
CA LYS A 221 0.98 9.50 -12.07
C LYS A 221 2.27 10.01 -12.72
N GLY A 222 2.29 10.09 -14.05
CA GLY A 222 3.54 10.24 -14.78
C GLY A 222 4.44 9.01 -14.60
N ASN A 223 5.65 9.20 -14.10
CA ASN A 223 6.61 8.13 -13.85
C ASN A 223 6.66 7.67 -12.38
N VAL A 224 5.71 8.12 -11.56
CA VAL A 224 5.72 7.92 -10.10
C VAL A 224 4.52 7.08 -9.68
N TRP A 225 4.77 6.07 -8.85
CA TRP A 225 3.71 5.30 -8.21
C TRP A 225 3.11 6.07 -7.03
N THR A 226 1.80 6.20 -7.05
CA THR A 226 1.04 6.99 -6.09
C THR A 226 0.00 6.13 -5.42
N LEU A 227 -0.04 6.15 -4.08
CA LEU A 227 -1.05 5.46 -3.28
C LEU A 227 -2.39 6.18 -3.42
N VAL A 228 -3.35 5.49 -4.02
CA VAL A 228 -4.70 5.99 -4.32
C VAL A 228 -5.74 5.36 -3.41
N GLY A 229 -5.51 4.12 -3.00
CA GLY A 229 -6.42 3.37 -2.14
C GLY A 229 -5.69 2.48 -1.13
N ILE A 230 -6.40 2.14 -0.07
CA ILE A 230 -5.97 1.20 0.97
C ILE A 230 -6.97 0.06 0.99
N VAL A 231 -6.53 -1.18 0.84
CA VAL A 231 -7.43 -2.36 0.82
C VAL A 231 -8.30 -2.37 2.06
N SER A 232 -9.62 -2.31 1.88
CA SER A 232 -10.58 -2.15 2.96
C SER A 232 -11.54 -3.34 3.06
N TRP A 233 -12.41 -3.55 2.07
CA TRP A 233 -13.40 -4.62 2.09
C TRP A 233 -13.79 -5.07 0.68
N GLY A 234 -14.56 -6.15 0.59
CA GLY A 234 -15.03 -6.66 -0.71
C GLY A 234 -15.83 -7.94 -0.55
N SER A 235 -15.86 -8.75 -1.61
CA SER A 235 -16.54 -10.05 -1.61
C SER A 235 -15.89 -11.01 -0.61
N SER A 236 -16.68 -11.57 0.29
CA SER A 236 -16.22 -12.60 1.25
C SER A 236 -15.71 -13.87 0.58
N THR A 237 -16.08 -14.09 -0.67
CA THR A 237 -15.65 -15.21 -1.51
C THR A 237 -14.58 -14.82 -2.53
N CYS A 238 -14.06 -13.58 -2.44
CA CYS A 238 -13.06 -13.04 -3.35
C CYS A 238 -13.46 -13.18 -4.83
N THR A 239 -14.74 -12.95 -5.11
CA THR A 239 -15.33 -13.06 -6.44
C THR A 239 -14.73 -12.01 -7.36
N THR A 240 -14.15 -12.43 -8.46
CA THR A 240 -13.36 -11.57 -9.37
C THR A 240 -14.20 -10.74 -10.35
N THR A 241 -15.51 -10.98 -10.39
CA THR A 241 -16.49 -10.18 -11.16
C THR A 241 -17.12 -9.06 -10.35
N ILE A 242 -16.74 -8.93 -9.07
CA ILE A 242 -17.20 -7.89 -8.15
C ILE A 242 -16.00 -7.07 -7.73
N PRO A 243 -16.07 -5.71 -7.76
CA PRO A 243 -14.91 -4.88 -7.41
C PRO A 243 -14.60 -4.94 -5.92
N GLY A 244 -13.31 -4.88 -5.58
CA GLY A 244 -12.85 -4.58 -4.24
C GLY A 244 -13.07 -3.10 -3.90
N VAL A 245 -13.21 -2.81 -2.61
CA VAL A 245 -13.42 -1.46 -2.09
C VAL A 245 -12.22 -1.07 -1.23
N TYR A 246 -11.75 0.13 -1.46
CA TYR A 246 -10.53 0.69 -0.87
C TYR A 246 -10.88 2.01 -0.19
N ALA A 247 -10.21 2.34 0.90
CA ALA A 247 -10.28 3.68 1.48
C ALA A 247 -9.59 4.67 0.51
N ARG A 248 -10.29 5.72 0.12
CA ARG A 248 -9.85 6.69 -0.88
C ARG A 248 -8.87 7.69 -0.28
N VAL A 249 -7.61 7.63 -0.71
CA VAL A 249 -6.54 8.45 -0.15
C VAL A 249 -6.75 9.95 -0.40
N THR A 250 -7.28 10.36 -1.56
CA THR A 250 -7.55 11.78 -1.87
C THR A 250 -8.48 12.44 -0.85
N GLU A 251 -9.49 11.73 -0.37
CA GLU A 251 -10.43 12.24 0.64
C GLU A 251 -9.87 12.22 2.06
N LEU A 252 -8.94 11.30 2.33
CA LEU A 252 -8.35 11.10 3.65
C LEU A 252 -7.02 11.85 3.82
N ARG A 253 -6.49 12.46 2.73
CA ARG A 253 -5.18 13.09 2.68
C ARG A 253 -5.02 14.20 3.73
N ALA A 254 -6.00 15.06 3.89
CA ALA A 254 -5.93 16.17 4.85
C ALA A 254 -5.76 15.67 6.30
N TRP A 255 -6.43 14.56 6.65
CA TRP A 255 -6.25 13.94 7.97
C TRP A 255 -4.84 13.37 8.12
N VAL A 256 -4.32 12.67 7.09
CA VAL A 256 -2.94 12.16 7.10
C VAL A 256 -1.94 13.29 7.35
N ASP A 257 -2.01 14.36 6.55
CA ASP A 257 -1.11 15.51 6.67
C ASP A 257 -1.20 16.16 8.05
N GLY A 258 -2.40 16.26 8.62
CA GLY A 258 -2.61 16.78 9.97
C GLY A 258 -1.91 15.96 11.04
N ILE A 259 -1.96 14.63 10.96
CA ILE A 259 -1.27 13.73 11.90
C ILE A 259 0.25 13.83 11.74
N LEU A 260 0.75 13.82 10.49
CA LEU A 260 2.19 13.93 10.22
C LEU A 260 2.79 15.26 10.72
N ALA A 261 2.05 16.36 10.55
CA ALA A 261 2.49 17.68 11.00
C ALA A 261 2.50 17.86 12.52
N ALA A 262 1.63 17.12 13.24
CA ALA A 262 1.47 17.25 14.70
C ALA A 262 2.38 16.29 15.50
N ASN A 263 3.07 15.34 14.87
CA ASN A 263 3.79 14.26 15.53
C ASN A 263 5.15 13.97 14.90
#